data_39c2f022781155e536352064ac773df1
#
_entry.id   39c2f022781155e536352064ac773df1
#
_cell.length_a   1.000
_cell.length_b   1.000
_cell.length_c   1.000
_cell.angle_alpha   90.00
_cell.angle_beta   90.00
_cell.angle_gamma   90.00
#
_symmetry.space_group_name_H-M   'P 1'
#
loop_
_entity.id
_entity.type
_entity.pdbx_description
1 polymer ?
#
loop_
_entity_poly.entity_id
_entity_poly.type
_entity_poly.pdbx_seq_one_letter_code
_entity_poly.pdbx_strand_id
1 'polypeptide(L)'
;MFKRRAYDDLLRWKRESRGARALLLEGARRVGKSTLAREFAEREYAAHLVIDFSEASDDLKILFRDYRADVDSFFMYLQAFAGVSLPRRNSLIVFDEVQRFPPAREFIKQLVADGRYDYLETGSLISIRRNVEGIVIPSEETALRLNPLNFEEFLWAEGEDQLAAVIRASFEGNTPLPEAIHRKAERLFREYMLVGGMPQVVGAYVAEKDFGKVDKVKRDILSLYRGDIEKFGGTDALRIRRVFSTLPGQLARHEKKFVLSSLDSNARSREYADAFFWLADACISATCIGVDDPSVGLAATADEGTFKCYMADTGLLICQLFADNAETPHELYRDILLGKLEINEGMFTENVVAQQLASNGHGLYFYSRRDRENSANTMEIDFLITAGYDDAAGRMRVSPIEVKSTKRYGAKSLEKFKAKFGSRVGVRYILHPKPMQVEGDLVRLPLYMAHLL
;
A
#
# COMPACT_ATOMS: atom_id res chain seq x y z
N MET A 1 14.18 -10.26 -10.02
CA MET A 1 13.15 -9.48 -9.32
C MET A 1 12.61 -10.29 -8.14
N PHE A 2 12.08 -9.65 -7.10
CA PHE A 2 11.36 -10.35 -6.04
C PHE A 2 9.99 -10.84 -6.53
N LYS A 3 9.57 -12.00 -6.04
CA LYS A 3 8.22 -12.52 -6.28
C LYS A 3 7.19 -11.56 -5.69
N ARG A 4 6.15 -11.21 -6.46
CA ARG A 4 5.10 -10.27 -6.09
C ARG A 4 3.72 -10.89 -6.28
N ARG A 5 2.82 -10.70 -5.32
CA ARG A 5 1.41 -11.12 -5.45
C ARG A 5 0.71 -10.42 -6.63
N ALA A 6 1.07 -9.17 -6.86
CA ALA A 6 0.56 -8.41 -8.00
C ALA A 6 0.86 -9.07 -9.37
N TYR A 7 1.85 -9.99 -9.46
CA TYR A 7 2.10 -10.75 -10.68
C TYR A 7 0.91 -11.65 -11.05
N ASP A 8 0.24 -12.25 -10.05
CA ASP A 8 -0.96 -13.06 -10.26
C ASP A 8 -2.15 -12.20 -10.74
N ASP A 9 -2.23 -10.95 -10.27
CA ASP A 9 -3.23 -9.99 -10.75
C ASP A 9 -2.98 -9.59 -12.20
N LEU A 10 -1.72 -9.41 -12.61
CA LEU A 10 -1.33 -9.19 -14.00
C LEU A 10 -1.71 -10.38 -14.88
N LEU A 11 -1.45 -11.62 -14.42
CA LEU A 11 -1.86 -12.84 -15.14
C LEU A 11 -3.39 -12.94 -15.27
N ARG A 12 -4.12 -12.55 -14.23
CA ARG A 12 -5.59 -12.49 -14.25
C ARG A 12 -6.07 -11.47 -15.26
N TRP A 13 -5.52 -10.25 -15.22
CA TRP A 13 -5.84 -9.21 -16.19
C TRP A 13 -5.60 -9.66 -17.63
N LYS A 14 -4.46 -10.26 -17.93
CA LYS A 14 -4.14 -10.79 -19.28
C LYS A 14 -5.20 -11.79 -19.77
N ARG A 15 -5.62 -12.72 -18.88
CA ARG A 15 -6.60 -13.76 -19.21
C ARG A 15 -8.03 -13.21 -19.39
N GLU A 16 -8.43 -12.27 -18.54
CA GLU A 16 -9.80 -11.78 -18.47
C GLU A 16 -10.04 -10.64 -19.46
N SER A 17 -9.10 -9.70 -19.58
CA SER A 17 -9.27 -8.54 -20.46
C SER A 17 -9.16 -8.91 -21.95
N ARG A 18 -8.29 -9.88 -22.28
CA ARG A 18 -8.03 -10.31 -23.67
C ARG A 18 -7.79 -9.14 -24.61
N GLY A 19 -7.12 -8.08 -24.15
CA GLY A 19 -6.84 -6.85 -24.89
C GLY A 19 -7.98 -5.85 -24.97
N ALA A 20 -9.13 -6.12 -24.34
CA ALA A 20 -10.23 -5.17 -24.28
C ALA A 20 -10.01 -4.00 -23.30
N ARG A 21 -8.99 -4.07 -22.46
CA ARG A 21 -8.62 -3.03 -21.50
C ARG A 21 -7.11 -2.97 -21.31
N ALA A 22 -6.57 -1.76 -21.27
CA ALA A 22 -5.21 -1.52 -20.81
C ALA A 22 -5.14 -1.68 -19.29
N LEU A 23 -3.94 -1.93 -18.75
CA LEU A 23 -3.69 -1.95 -17.31
C LEU A 23 -2.80 -0.76 -16.90
N LEU A 24 -3.27 0.05 -15.98
CA LEU A 24 -2.47 1.07 -15.31
C LEU A 24 -1.92 0.51 -14.00
N LEU A 25 -0.61 0.35 -13.92
CA LEU A 25 0.09 -0.02 -12.69
C LEU A 25 0.50 1.24 -11.93
N GLU A 26 -0.23 1.56 -10.88
CA GLU A 26 -0.01 2.75 -10.05
C GLU A 26 0.59 2.41 -8.67
N GLY A 27 1.20 3.37 -8.00
CA GLY A 27 1.77 3.19 -6.67
C GLY A 27 2.91 4.16 -6.38
N ALA A 28 3.45 4.09 -5.17
CA ALA A 28 4.53 4.97 -4.72
C ALA A 28 5.75 4.93 -5.65
N ARG A 29 6.49 6.01 -5.66
CA ARG A 29 7.79 6.03 -6.33
C ARG A 29 8.72 4.99 -5.68
N ARG A 30 9.50 4.24 -6.50
CA ARG A 30 10.41 3.16 -6.06
C ARG A 30 9.73 1.89 -5.54
N VAL A 31 8.41 1.71 -5.72
CA VAL A 31 7.70 0.49 -5.30
C VAL A 31 7.87 -0.70 -6.26
N GLY A 32 8.53 -0.48 -7.41
CA GLY A 32 8.89 -1.55 -8.35
C GLY A 32 7.97 -1.70 -9.56
N LYS A 33 7.17 -0.68 -9.92
CA LYS A 33 6.24 -0.72 -11.06
C LYS A 33 6.91 -1.09 -12.38
N SER A 34 7.91 -0.31 -12.81
CA SER A 34 8.63 -0.52 -14.08
C SER A 34 9.33 -1.88 -14.13
N THR A 35 9.88 -2.33 -12.99
CA THR A 35 10.52 -3.65 -12.88
C THR A 35 9.51 -4.78 -13.07
N LEU A 36 8.35 -4.68 -12.42
CA LEU A 36 7.27 -5.66 -12.54
C LEU A 36 6.70 -5.70 -13.96
N ALA A 37 6.48 -4.53 -14.56
CA ALA A 37 5.97 -4.41 -15.92
C ALA A 37 6.91 -5.04 -16.97
N ARG A 38 8.22 -4.76 -16.86
CA ARG A 38 9.24 -5.32 -17.75
C ARG A 38 9.34 -6.85 -17.63
N GLU A 39 9.42 -7.36 -16.41
CA GLU A 39 9.50 -8.81 -16.19
C GLU A 39 8.24 -9.54 -16.67
N PHE A 40 7.06 -8.95 -16.45
CA PHE A 40 5.81 -9.48 -16.96
C PHE A 40 5.79 -9.50 -18.50
N ALA A 41 6.26 -8.44 -19.14
CA ALA A 41 6.36 -8.35 -20.58
C ALA A 41 7.30 -9.42 -21.15
N GLU A 42 8.48 -9.59 -20.55
CA GLU A 42 9.50 -10.56 -20.97
C GLU A 42 9.05 -12.02 -20.82
N ARG A 43 8.32 -12.32 -19.74
CA ARG A 43 7.94 -13.72 -19.44
C ARG A 43 6.65 -14.17 -20.11
N GLU A 44 5.71 -13.25 -20.29
CA GLU A 44 4.34 -13.60 -20.64
C GLU A 44 3.97 -13.36 -22.10
N TYR A 45 4.84 -12.69 -22.87
CA TYR A 45 4.58 -12.36 -24.27
C TYR A 45 5.73 -12.81 -25.17
N ALA A 46 5.40 -13.19 -26.42
CA ALA A 46 6.40 -13.57 -27.41
C ALA A 46 7.28 -12.38 -27.84
N ALA A 47 6.73 -11.16 -27.83
CA ALA A 47 7.45 -9.94 -28.06
C ALA A 47 6.89 -8.82 -27.17
N HIS A 48 7.72 -7.84 -26.88
CA HIS A 48 7.31 -6.67 -26.12
C HIS A 48 8.08 -5.43 -26.55
N LEU A 49 7.50 -4.27 -26.28
CA LEU A 49 8.13 -2.97 -26.45
C LEU A 49 7.91 -2.14 -25.18
N VAL A 50 9.00 -1.68 -24.58
CA VAL A 50 8.94 -0.77 -23.41
C VAL A 50 9.33 0.62 -23.88
N ILE A 51 8.43 1.58 -23.72
CA ILE A 51 8.62 3.00 -24.02
C ILE A 51 8.69 3.75 -22.71
N ASP A 52 9.87 4.16 -22.30
CA ASP A 52 10.09 5.00 -21.12
C ASP A 52 9.96 6.47 -21.53
N PHE A 53 8.86 7.12 -21.16
CA PHE A 53 8.62 8.52 -21.49
C PHE A 53 9.47 9.52 -20.71
N SER A 54 10.23 9.07 -19.72
CA SER A 54 11.22 9.92 -19.06
C SER A 54 12.47 10.15 -19.92
N GLU A 55 12.75 9.22 -20.84
CA GLU A 55 13.95 9.21 -21.71
C GLU A 55 13.58 9.24 -23.20
N ALA A 56 12.27 9.19 -23.53
CA ALA A 56 11.80 9.15 -24.92
C ALA A 56 12.24 10.38 -25.72
N SER A 57 12.82 10.12 -26.91
CA SER A 57 13.23 11.18 -27.84
C SER A 57 12.03 11.98 -28.37
N ASP A 58 12.29 13.18 -28.86
CA ASP A 58 11.24 13.99 -29.49
C ASP A 58 10.72 13.35 -30.79
N ASP A 59 11.57 12.65 -31.54
CA ASP A 59 11.16 11.92 -32.74
C ASP A 59 10.12 10.84 -32.40
N LEU A 60 10.32 10.09 -31.32
CA LEU A 60 9.33 9.12 -30.86
C LEU A 60 8.02 9.80 -30.45
N LYS A 61 8.08 10.93 -29.73
CA LYS A 61 6.89 11.69 -29.32
C LYS A 61 6.12 12.27 -30.51
N ILE A 62 6.82 12.61 -31.60
CA ILE A 62 6.21 13.07 -32.84
C ILE A 62 5.36 11.97 -33.46
N LEU A 63 5.81 10.70 -33.48
CA LEU A 63 5.00 9.58 -33.98
C LEU A 63 3.63 9.50 -33.29
N PHE A 64 3.60 9.66 -31.96
CA PHE A 64 2.34 9.67 -31.20
C PHE A 64 1.43 10.85 -31.53
N ARG A 65 1.96 11.98 -31.95
CA ARG A 65 1.18 13.17 -32.30
C ARG A 65 0.66 13.11 -33.74
N ASP A 66 1.56 12.79 -34.66
CA ASP A 66 1.28 12.92 -36.11
C ASP A 66 0.48 11.73 -36.65
N TYR A 67 0.67 10.53 -36.08
CA TYR A 67 0.02 9.31 -36.56
C TYR A 67 -1.11 8.80 -35.70
N ARG A 68 -1.59 9.60 -34.72
CA ARG A 68 -2.68 9.22 -33.84
C ARG A 68 -3.97 8.83 -34.58
N ALA A 69 -4.25 9.48 -35.71
CA ALA A 69 -5.42 9.20 -36.54
C ALA A 69 -5.26 7.99 -37.45
N ASP A 70 -4.03 7.52 -37.68
CA ASP A 70 -3.70 6.38 -38.56
C ASP A 70 -2.86 5.36 -37.77
N VAL A 71 -3.58 4.45 -37.10
CA VAL A 71 -2.98 3.43 -36.24
C VAL A 71 -2.09 2.45 -37.04
N ASP A 72 -2.38 2.20 -38.31
CA ASP A 72 -1.58 1.31 -39.15
C ASP A 72 -0.21 1.91 -39.42
N SER A 73 -0.17 3.16 -39.91
CA SER A 73 1.07 3.89 -40.10
C SER A 73 1.83 4.09 -38.77
N PHE A 74 1.12 4.40 -37.68
CA PHE A 74 1.74 4.52 -36.37
C PHE A 74 2.53 3.26 -36.00
N PHE A 75 1.94 2.07 -36.08
CA PHE A 75 2.64 0.85 -35.68
C PHE A 75 3.71 0.43 -36.69
N MET A 76 3.54 0.73 -37.97
CA MET A 76 4.58 0.50 -38.98
C MET A 76 5.84 1.29 -38.61
N TYR A 77 5.68 2.59 -38.35
CA TYR A 77 6.82 3.46 -38.00
C TYR A 77 7.37 3.18 -36.62
N LEU A 78 6.51 2.88 -35.63
CA LEU A 78 6.96 2.55 -34.29
C LEU A 78 7.84 1.30 -34.26
N GLN A 79 7.45 0.24 -34.96
CA GLN A 79 8.24 -0.99 -35.09
C GLN A 79 9.55 -0.76 -35.82
N ALA A 80 9.53 0.02 -36.91
CA ALA A 80 10.73 0.40 -37.62
C ALA A 80 11.67 1.26 -36.78
N PHE A 81 11.14 2.22 -36.05
CA PHE A 81 11.90 3.09 -35.13
C PHE A 81 12.54 2.30 -33.99
N ALA A 82 11.79 1.39 -33.37
CA ALA A 82 12.25 0.58 -32.25
C ALA A 82 13.07 -0.66 -32.66
N GLY A 83 13.11 -0.99 -33.96
CA GLY A 83 13.81 -2.19 -34.45
C GLY A 83 13.19 -3.50 -33.96
N VAL A 84 11.87 -3.54 -33.73
CA VAL A 84 11.18 -4.71 -33.18
C VAL A 84 10.04 -5.16 -34.09
N SER A 85 9.74 -6.47 -34.06
CA SER A 85 8.55 -7.03 -34.72
C SER A 85 7.57 -7.49 -33.64
N LEU A 86 6.35 -6.99 -33.69
CA LEU A 86 5.32 -7.27 -32.70
C LEU A 86 4.21 -8.16 -33.30
N PRO A 87 4.20 -9.47 -33.01
CA PRO A 87 3.13 -10.36 -33.45
C PRO A 87 1.79 -9.97 -32.81
N ARG A 88 0.74 -9.91 -33.65
CA ARG A 88 -0.62 -9.56 -33.19
C ARG A 88 -1.10 -10.54 -32.10
N ARG A 89 -1.77 -10.02 -31.09
CA ARG A 89 -2.36 -10.73 -29.97
C ARG A 89 -1.38 -11.52 -29.08
N ASN A 90 -0.07 -11.37 -29.29
CA ASN A 90 0.97 -11.99 -28.46
C ASN A 90 2.14 -11.02 -28.21
N SER A 91 1.83 -9.73 -28.13
CA SER A 91 2.80 -8.69 -27.79
C SER A 91 2.22 -7.74 -26.76
N LEU A 92 3.08 -7.27 -25.86
CA LEU A 92 2.78 -6.25 -24.86
C LEU A 92 3.56 -4.97 -25.18
N ILE A 93 2.86 -3.85 -25.18
CA ILE A 93 3.48 -2.52 -25.22
C ILE A 93 3.36 -1.90 -23.83
N VAL A 94 4.50 -1.57 -23.22
CA VAL A 94 4.58 -0.94 -21.90
C VAL A 94 4.87 0.54 -22.08
N PHE A 95 3.98 1.39 -21.56
CA PHE A 95 4.17 2.84 -21.44
C PHE A 95 4.66 3.16 -20.03
N ASP A 96 5.98 3.23 -19.87
CA ASP A 96 6.61 3.50 -18.57
C ASP A 96 6.68 5.01 -18.32
N GLU A 97 6.37 5.44 -17.07
CA GLU A 97 6.31 6.86 -16.66
C GLU A 97 5.36 7.69 -17.56
N VAL A 98 4.17 7.16 -17.87
CA VAL A 98 3.21 7.72 -18.85
C VAL A 98 2.80 9.17 -18.55
N GLN A 99 2.87 9.62 -17.29
CA GLN A 99 2.61 11.00 -16.90
C GLN A 99 3.60 12.01 -17.50
N ARG A 100 4.76 11.55 -18.00
CA ARG A 100 5.74 12.42 -18.69
C ARG A 100 5.31 12.80 -20.07
N PHE A 101 4.37 12.04 -20.66
CA PHE A 101 3.85 12.29 -21.98
C PHE A 101 2.35 11.96 -22.06
N PRO A 102 1.48 12.83 -21.54
CA PRO A 102 0.04 12.63 -21.49
C PRO A 102 -0.64 12.25 -22.83
N PRO A 103 -0.18 12.73 -24.02
CA PRO A 103 -0.78 12.28 -25.27
C PRO A 103 -0.73 10.78 -25.52
N ALA A 104 0.25 10.05 -24.96
CA ALA A 104 0.29 8.59 -25.07
C ALA A 104 -0.87 7.95 -24.32
N ARG A 105 -1.22 8.48 -23.13
CA ARG A 105 -2.35 7.98 -22.35
C ARG A 105 -3.69 8.26 -23.03
N GLU A 106 -3.87 9.44 -23.63
CA GLU A 106 -5.07 9.71 -24.45
C GLU A 106 -5.22 8.75 -25.64
N PHE A 107 -4.11 8.26 -26.18
CA PHE A 107 -4.10 7.36 -27.31
C PHE A 107 -4.54 5.94 -26.94
N ILE A 108 -4.45 5.54 -25.67
CA ILE A 108 -4.80 4.20 -25.17
C ILE A 108 -6.19 3.76 -25.65
N LYS A 109 -7.19 4.64 -25.61
CA LYS A 109 -8.54 4.30 -26.08
C LYS A 109 -8.57 3.79 -27.51
N GLN A 110 -7.85 4.43 -28.41
CA GLN A 110 -7.79 4.05 -29.84
C GLN A 110 -6.94 2.78 -30.02
N LEU A 111 -5.83 2.67 -29.27
CA LEU A 111 -4.96 1.51 -29.30
C LEU A 111 -5.65 0.24 -28.80
N VAL A 112 -6.44 0.32 -27.71
CA VAL A 112 -7.26 -0.78 -27.20
C VAL A 112 -8.36 -1.14 -28.20
N ALA A 113 -9.03 -0.16 -28.79
CA ALA A 113 -10.07 -0.39 -29.80
C ALA A 113 -9.54 -1.07 -31.08
N ASP A 114 -8.30 -0.78 -31.49
CA ASP A 114 -7.60 -1.46 -32.57
C ASP A 114 -7.36 -2.96 -32.26
N GLY A 115 -7.12 -3.31 -31.02
CA GLY A 115 -7.11 -4.69 -30.50
C GLY A 115 -5.95 -5.56 -30.94
N ARG A 116 -4.89 -5.04 -31.57
CA ARG A 116 -3.76 -5.85 -32.06
C ARG A 116 -2.75 -6.22 -30.98
N TYR A 117 -2.62 -5.42 -29.89
CA TYR A 117 -1.67 -5.63 -28.80
C TYR A 117 -2.34 -5.44 -27.44
N ASP A 118 -1.68 -5.91 -26.39
CA ASP A 118 -2.02 -5.58 -25.01
C ASP A 118 -1.19 -4.36 -24.56
N TYR A 119 -1.73 -3.55 -23.63
CA TYR A 119 -1.09 -2.32 -23.15
C TYR A 119 -1.02 -2.29 -21.65
N LEU A 120 0.17 -1.98 -21.12
CA LEU A 120 0.41 -1.76 -19.71
C LEU A 120 1.05 -0.39 -19.51
N GLU A 121 0.45 0.42 -18.65
CA GLU A 121 0.95 1.74 -18.29
C GLU A 121 1.53 1.73 -16.89
N THR A 122 2.60 2.46 -16.66
CA THR A 122 3.09 2.73 -15.31
C THR A 122 3.16 4.22 -15.06
N GLY A 123 2.95 4.61 -13.82
CA GLY A 123 3.09 6.00 -13.40
C GLY A 123 2.83 6.20 -11.91
N SER A 124 3.26 7.32 -11.36
CA SER A 124 2.83 7.71 -10.03
C SER A 124 1.49 8.43 -10.10
N LEU A 125 0.55 8.07 -9.21
CA LEU A 125 -0.85 8.50 -9.26
C LEU A 125 -1.00 10.03 -9.31
N ILE A 126 -0.25 10.72 -8.49
CA ILE A 126 -0.33 12.18 -8.40
C ILE A 126 0.16 12.87 -9.66
N SER A 127 1.27 12.40 -10.22
CA SER A 127 1.80 12.92 -11.48
C SER A 127 0.80 12.70 -12.61
N ILE A 128 0.13 11.54 -12.62
CA ILE A 128 -0.90 11.23 -13.60
C ILE A 128 -2.05 12.24 -13.49
N ARG A 129 -2.62 12.45 -12.29
CA ARG A 129 -3.73 13.39 -12.10
C ARG A 129 -3.38 14.82 -12.52
N ARG A 130 -2.22 15.32 -12.16
CA ARG A 130 -1.80 16.68 -12.51
C ARG A 130 -1.50 16.88 -13.98
N ASN A 131 -0.86 15.89 -14.60
CA ASN A 131 -0.47 15.99 -16.01
C ASN A 131 -1.62 15.68 -16.96
N VAL A 132 -2.75 15.17 -16.47
CA VAL A 132 -3.96 14.91 -17.24
C VAL A 132 -5.07 15.95 -16.99
N GLU A 133 -4.73 17.09 -16.38
CA GLU A 133 -5.66 18.20 -16.28
C GLU A 133 -6.07 18.66 -17.70
N GLY A 134 -7.35 18.44 -18.05
CA GLY A 134 -7.86 18.67 -19.40
C GLY A 134 -7.77 17.48 -20.37
N ILE A 135 -7.27 16.32 -19.96
CA ILE A 135 -7.21 15.11 -20.79
C ILE A 135 -8.34 14.14 -20.39
N VAL A 136 -8.96 13.52 -21.38
CA VAL A 136 -9.96 12.47 -21.14
C VAL A 136 -9.25 11.19 -20.71
N ILE A 137 -9.44 10.79 -19.44
CA ILE A 137 -8.95 9.50 -18.95
C ILE A 137 -9.64 8.37 -19.72
N PRO A 138 -8.89 7.39 -20.28
CA PRO A 138 -9.48 6.28 -21.00
C PRO A 138 -10.44 5.46 -20.13
N SER A 139 -11.63 5.20 -20.62
CA SER A 139 -12.59 4.27 -19.97
C SER A 139 -12.16 2.80 -20.14
N GLU A 140 -11.28 2.53 -21.07
CA GLU A 140 -10.72 1.23 -21.44
C GLU A 140 -9.49 0.86 -20.60
N GLU A 141 -9.32 1.49 -19.43
CA GLU A 141 -8.22 1.26 -18.50
C GLU A 141 -8.71 0.56 -17.22
N THR A 142 -7.90 -0.32 -16.66
CA THR A 142 -8.08 -0.90 -15.33
C THR A 142 -6.88 -0.51 -14.47
N ALA A 143 -7.11 0.08 -13.31
CA ALA A 143 -6.02 0.43 -12.40
C ALA A 143 -5.71 -0.73 -11.44
N LEU A 144 -4.42 -1.02 -11.26
CA LEU A 144 -3.89 -1.94 -10.25
C LEU A 144 -2.89 -1.19 -9.37
N ARG A 145 -3.16 -1.14 -8.07
CA ARG A 145 -2.29 -0.49 -7.11
C ARG A 145 -1.19 -1.43 -6.63
N LEU A 146 0.07 -1.04 -6.84
CA LEU A 146 1.24 -1.74 -6.32
C LEU A 146 1.68 -1.11 -4.99
N ASN A 147 1.55 -1.88 -3.92
CA ASN A 147 1.99 -1.49 -2.58
C ASN A 147 3.45 -1.93 -2.32
N PRO A 148 4.14 -1.41 -1.28
CA PRO A 148 5.36 -2.03 -0.77
C PRO A 148 5.15 -3.53 -0.50
N LEU A 149 6.23 -4.32 -0.50
CA LEU A 149 6.14 -5.75 -0.19
C LEU A 149 5.42 -5.93 1.15
N ASN A 150 4.43 -6.82 1.18
CA ASN A 150 3.85 -7.28 2.45
C ASN A 150 4.77 -8.32 3.12
N PHE A 151 4.38 -8.81 4.30
CA PHE A 151 5.23 -9.74 5.03
C PHE A 151 5.44 -11.08 4.29
N GLU A 152 4.45 -11.60 3.59
CA GLU A 152 4.60 -12.81 2.78
C GLU A 152 5.61 -12.62 1.64
N GLU A 153 5.52 -11.51 0.93
CA GLU A 153 6.46 -11.15 -0.14
C GLU A 153 7.89 -10.92 0.40
N PHE A 154 8.01 -10.37 1.62
CA PHE A 154 9.29 -10.26 2.33
C PHE A 154 9.87 -11.65 2.67
N LEU A 155 9.04 -12.58 3.16
CA LEU A 155 9.48 -13.96 3.39
C LEU A 155 9.98 -14.63 2.10
N TRP A 156 9.29 -14.43 0.98
CA TRP A 156 9.77 -14.93 -0.32
C TRP A 156 11.11 -14.31 -0.73
N ALA A 157 11.28 -13.00 -0.48
CA ALA A 157 12.54 -12.31 -0.75
C ALA A 157 13.68 -12.84 0.10
N GLU A 158 13.41 -13.31 1.32
CA GLU A 158 14.34 -13.96 2.23
C GLU A 158 14.59 -15.45 1.93
N GLY A 159 13.92 -16.04 0.94
CA GLY A 159 13.98 -17.48 0.64
C GLY A 159 13.22 -18.35 1.64
N GLU A 160 12.30 -17.77 2.41
CA GLU A 160 11.49 -18.44 3.43
C GLU A 160 10.09 -18.83 2.91
N ASP A 161 10.02 -19.31 1.64
CA ASP A 161 8.75 -19.71 1.00
C ASP A 161 7.97 -20.77 1.81
N GLN A 162 8.69 -21.73 2.41
CA GLN A 162 8.07 -22.75 3.23
C GLN A 162 7.43 -22.18 4.51
N LEU A 163 8.09 -21.20 5.14
CA LEU A 163 7.52 -20.53 6.30
C LEU A 163 6.27 -19.74 5.92
N ALA A 164 6.30 -19.04 4.79
CA ALA A 164 5.13 -18.31 4.27
C ALA A 164 3.95 -19.26 4.04
N ALA A 165 4.17 -20.42 3.41
CA ALA A 165 3.15 -21.43 3.18
C ALA A 165 2.57 -22.02 4.49
N VAL A 166 3.44 -22.31 5.47
CA VAL A 166 3.01 -22.84 6.78
C VAL A 166 2.22 -21.81 7.57
N ILE A 167 2.59 -20.53 7.53
CA ILE A 167 1.82 -19.43 8.16
C ILE A 167 0.43 -19.35 7.56
N ARG A 168 0.31 -19.40 6.23
CA ARG A 168 -0.98 -19.38 5.53
C ARG A 168 -1.84 -20.60 5.88
N ALA A 169 -1.30 -21.80 5.83
CA ALA A 169 -2.00 -23.03 6.20
C ALA A 169 -2.49 -22.99 7.66
N SER A 170 -1.67 -22.46 8.58
CA SER A 170 -2.03 -22.24 9.98
C SER A 170 -3.23 -21.28 10.12
N PHE A 171 -3.23 -20.17 9.38
CA PHE A 171 -4.33 -19.21 9.37
C PHE A 171 -5.61 -19.83 8.82
N GLU A 172 -5.56 -20.46 7.66
CA GLU A 172 -6.71 -21.10 7.00
C GLU A 172 -7.28 -22.27 7.82
N GLY A 173 -6.41 -23.02 8.47
CA GLY A 173 -6.79 -24.16 9.33
C GLY A 173 -7.18 -23.74 10.76
N ASN A 174 -7.11 -22.47 11.12
CA ASN A 174 -7.33 -21.97 12.49
C ASN A 174 -6.52 -22.74 13.55
N THR A 175 -5.30 -23.15 13.21
CA THR A 175 -4.44 -23.98 14.04
C THR A 175 -3.15 -23.22 14.39
N PRO A 176 -2.78 -23.08 15.68
CA PRO A 176 -1.59 -22.36 16.06
C PRO A 176 -0.31 -23.05 15.56
N LEU A 177 0.68 -22.25 15.18
CA LEU A 177 2.00 -22.74 14.83
C LEU A 177 2.72 -23.34 16.07
N PRO A 178 3.56 -24.39 15.87
CA PRO A 178 4.50 -24.83 16.89
C PRO A 178 5.35 -23.66 17.40
N GLU A 179 5.67 -23.66 18.68
CA GLU A 179 6.35 -22.54 19.36
C GLU A 179 7.66 -22.11 18.68
N ALA A 180 8.46 -23.06 18.18
CA ALA A 180 9.71 -22.77 17.47
C ALA A 180 9.48 -22.02 16.16
N ILE A 181 8.42 -22.40 15.42
CA ILE A 181 8.05 -21.76 14.15
C ILE A 181 7.44 -20.39 14.42
N HIS A 182 6.58 -20.26 15.45
CA HIS A 182 6.04 -18.97 15.88
C HIS A 182 7.15 -17.97 16.21
N ARG A 183 8.16 -18.38 17.01
CA ARG A 183 9.30 -17.52 17.35
C ARG A 183 10.13 -17.12 16.13
N LYS A 184 10.32 -18.03 15.17
CA LYS A 184 11.00 -17.72 13.90
C LYS A 184 10.22 -16.68 13.09
N ALA A 185 8.90 -16.87 12.96
CA ALA A 185 8.03 -15.93 12.23
C ALA A 185 7.99 -14.56 12.92
N GLU A 186 7.89 -14.51 14.26
CA GLU A 186 7.92 -13.27 15.05
C GLU A 186 9.23 -12.50 14.87
N ARG A 187 10.39 -13.19 14.88
CA ARG A 187 11.69 -12.56 14.62
C ARG A 187 11.77 -11.95 13.24
N LEU A 188 11.41 -12.70 12.19
CA LEU A 188 11.41 -12.21 10.81
C LEU A 188 10.42 -11.07 10.61
N PHE A 189 9.28 -11.07 11.32
CA PHE A 189 8.33 -9.96 11.28
C PHE A 189 8.91 -8.67 11.90
N ARG A 190 9.68 -8.78 12.97
CA ARG A 190 10.41 -7.63 13.54
C ARG A 190 11.48 -7.11 12.58
N GLU A 191 12.21 -8.00 11.91
CA GLU A 191 13.13 -7.61 10.84
C GLU A 191 12.40 -6.87 9.72
N TYR A 192 11.25 -7.39 9.28
CA TYR A 192 10.39 -6.74 8.30
C TYR A 192 9.90 -5.35 8.75
N MET A 193 9.49 -5.18 10.00
CA MET A 193 9.10 -3.86 10.52
C MET A 193 10.24 -2.84 10.40
N LEU A 194 11.47 -3.26 10.65
CA LEU A 194 12.66 -2.40 10.54
C LEU A 194 13.04 -2.09 9.09
N VAL A 195 13.03 -3.10 8.25
CA VAL A 195 13.40 -2.99 6.84
C VAL A 195 12.32 -2.24 6.05
N GLY A 196 11.06 -2.59 6.28
CA GLY A 196 9.94 -2.18 5.46
C GLY A 196 9.75 -3.08 4.25
N GLY A 197 8.84 -2.68 3.37
CA GLY A 197 8.49 -3.40 2.14
C GLY A 197 8.98 -2.73 0.85
N MET A 198 9.76 -1.64 0.92
CA MET A 198 10.28 -1.02 -0.31
C MET A 198 11.28 -1.94 -0.99
N PRO A 199 11.07 -2.35 -2.27
CA PRO A 199 11.90 -3.39 -2.92
C PRO A 199 13.39 -3.12 -2.89
N GLN A 200 13.79 -1.86 -3.07
CA GLN A 200 15.20 -1.46 -3.04
C GLN A 200 15.82 -1.63 -1.65
N VAL A 201 15.02 -1.34 -0.60
CA VAL A 201 15.44 -1.51 0.81
C VAL A 201 15.54 -2.99 1.16
N VAL A 202 14.52 -3.78 0.77
CA VAL A 202 14.53 -5.24 0.96
C VAL A 202 15.71 -5.87 0.24
N GLY A 203 16.02 -5.42 -1.00
CA GLY A 203 17.17 -5.89 -1.76
C GLY A 203 18.51 -5.63 -1.06
N ALA A 204 18.69 -4.44 -0.50
CA ALA A 204 19.90 -4.11 0.27
C ALA A 204 20.01 -4.99 1.54
N TYR A 205 18.88 -5.23 2.22
CA TYR A 205 18.85 -6.08 3.40
C TYR A 205 19.15 -7.55 3.10
N VAL A 206 18.51 -8.12 2.10
CA VAL A 206 18.71 -9.52 1.69
C VAL A 206 20.17 -9.79 1.31
N ALA A 207 20.78 -8.83 0.60
CA ALA A 207 22.17 -8.98 0.13
C ALA A 207 23.20 -9.03 1.26
N GLU A 208 23.02 -8.23 2.32
CA GLU A 208 24.10 -7.99 3.29
C GLU A 208 23.68 -8.07 4.77
N LYS A 209 22.37 -8.07 5.07
CA LYS A 209 21.83 -8.02 6.45
C LYS A 209 22.35 -6.84 7.28
N ASP A 210 22.69 -5.74 6.62
CA ASP A 210 23.26 -4.55 7.22
C ASP A 210 22.21 -3.43 7.34
N PHE A 211 21.80 -3.13 8.56
CA PHE A 211 20.83 -2.06 8.83
C PHE A 211 21.35 -0.65 8.53
N GLY A 212 22.65 -0.40 8.57
CA GLY A 212 23.23 0.89 8.20
C GLY A 212 23.05 1.18 6.71
N LYS A 213 23.27 0.16 5.84
CA LYS A 213 23.01 0.27 4.40
C LYS A 213 21.53 0.41 4.10
N VAL A 214 20.69 -0.34 4.80
CA VAL A 214 19.22 -0.23 4.74
C VAL A 214 18.77 1.18 5.09
N ASP A 215 19.31 1.78 6.15
CA ASP A 215 18.98 3.15 6.57
C ASP A 215 19.30 4.18 5.49
N LYS A 216 20.49 4.05 4.87
CA LYS A 216 20.89 4.94 3.77
C LYS A 216 19.90 4.89 2.60
N VAL A 217 19.51 3.68 2.15
CA VAL A 217 18.55 3.53 1.06
C VAL A 217 17.18 4.12 1.44
N LYS A 218 16.72 3.94 2.67
CA LYS A 218 15.47 4.54 3.17
C LYS A 218 15.54 6.08 3.15
N ARG A 219 16.66 6.68 3.57
CA ARG A 219 16.88 8.13 3.52
C ARG A 219 16.86 8.67 2.11
N ASP A 220 17.44 7.95 1.16
CA ASP A 220 17.40 8.32 -0.26
C ASP A 220 15.95 8.33 -0.78
N ILE A 221 15.13 7.32 -0.42
CA ILE A 221 13.71 7.28 -0.80
C ILE A 221 12.93 8.44 -0.15
N LEU A 222 13.14 8.70 1.14
CA LEU A 222 12.49 9.83 1.82
C LEU A 222 12.89 11.19 1.22
N SER A 223 14.15 11.33 0.79
CA SER A 223 14.62 12.51 0.07
C SER A 223 13.91 12.69 -1.27
N LEU A 224 13.72 11.59 -2.03
CA LEU A 224 12.94 11.61 -3.28
C LEU A 224 11.49 12.05 -3.02
N TYR A 225 10.84 11.56 -1.96
CA TYR A 225 9.47 11.96 -1.61
C TYR A 225 9.39 13.45 -1.26
N ARG A 226 10.38 14.00 -0.52
CA ARG A 226 10.45 15.44 -0.26
C ARG A 226 10.61 16.24 -1.55
N GLY A 227 11.47 15.80 -2.46
CA GLY A 227 11.63 16.41 -3.77
C GLY A 227 10.35 16.36 -4.62
N ASP A 228 9.61 15.25 -4.56
CA ASP A 228 8.31 15.12 -5.25
C ASP A 228 7.26 16.05 -4.65
N ILE A 229 7.21 16.24 -3.33
CA ILE A 229 6.35 17.21 -2.66
C ILE A 229 6.65 18.64 -3.14
N GLU A 230 7.93 19.02 -3.20
CA GLU A 230 8.34 20.35 -3.66
C GLU A 230 7.98 20.58 -5.13
N LYS A 231 8.20 19.57 -5.98
CA LYS A 231 7.98 19.67 -7.42
C LYS A 231 6.49 19.64 -7.79
N PHE A 232 5.71 18.79 -7.16
CA PHE A 232 4.33 18.48 -7.54
C PHE A 232 3.27 18.98 -6.54
N GLY A 233 3.66 19.47 -5.35
CA GLY A 233 2.78 20.01 -4.32
C GLY A 233 2.12 21.33 -4.69
N GLY A 234 2.67 22.10 -5.65
CA GLY A 234 2.14 23.39 -6.09
C GLY A 234 2.02 24.38 -4.93
N THR A 235 0.88 25.06 -4.85
CA THR A 235 0.58 26.03 -3.79
C THR A 235 0.52 25.39 -2.40
N ASP A 236 0.26 24.08 -2.33
CA ASP A 236 0.12 23.33 -1.07
C ASP A 236 1.41 22.59 -0.64
N ALA A 237 2.49 22.69 -1.40
CA ALA A 237 3.75 22.01 -1.12
C ALA A 237 4.23 22.18 0.34
N LEU A 238 4.11 23.40 0.90
CA LEU A 238 4.48 23.67 2.29
C LEU A 238 3.59 22.94 3.29
N ARG A 239 2.27 22.87 3.04
CA ARG A 239 1.30 22.16 3.89
C ARG A 239 1.55 20.65 3.82
N ILE A 240 1.72 20.11 2.62
CA ILE A 240 2.03 18.70 2.38
C ILE A 240 3.32 18.31 3.10
N ARG A 241 4.37 19.13 2.99
CA ARG A 241 5.64 18.90 3.69
C ARG A 241 5.47 18.91 5.21
N ARG A 242 4.68 19.83 5.77
CA ARG A 242 4.39 19.88 7.21
C ARG A 242 3.68 18.61 7.67
N VAL A 243 2.62 18.19 6.97
CA VAL A 243 1.92 16.94 7.27
C VAL A 243 2.88 15.77 7.23
N PHE A 244 3.63 15.61 6.14
CA PHE A 244 4.60 14.53 5.97
C PHE A 244 5.62 14.48 7.12
N SER A 245 6.23 15.61 7.46
CA SER A 245 7.26 15.69 8.50
C SER A 245 6.73 15.40 9.91
N THR A 246 5.46 15.67 10.17
CA THR A 246 4.85 15.48 11.51
C THR A 246 4.21 14.11 11.71
N LEU A 247 4.10 13.27 10.66
CA LEU A 247 3.51 11.93 10.74
C LEU A 247 4.07 11.08 11.89
N PRO A 248 5.39 10.93 12.07
CA PRO A 248 5.93 10.14 13.17
C PRO A 248 5.49 10.66 14.55
N GLY A 249 5.54 11.98 14.75
CA GLY A 249 5.15 12.61 16.01
C GLY A 249 3.65 12.50 16.30
N GLN A 250 2.80 12.48 15.26
CA GLN A 250 1.36 12.25 15.43
C GLN A 250 1.04 10.81 15.83
N LEU A 251 1.68 9.85 15.18
CA LEU A 251 1.50 8.42 15.46
C LEU A 251 2.06 8.03 16.85
N ALA A 252 3.05 8.76 17.36
CA ALA A 252 3.62 8.54 18.68
C ALA A 252 2.69 8.99 19.83
N ARG A 253 1.62 9.74 19.55
CA ARG A 253 0.67 10.19 20.57
C ARG A 253 -0.23 9.04 21.04
N HIS A 254 -0.74 9.18 22.26
CA HIS A 254 -1.71 8.22 22.80
C HIS A 254 -3.01 8.20 21.99
N GLU A 255 -3.51 9.40 21.58
CA GLU A 255 -4.61 9.54 20.64
C GLU A 255 -4.03 9.69 19.23
N LYS A 256 -4.15 8.65 18.41
CA LYS A 256 -3.59 8.61 17.05
C LYS A 256 -4.44 9.33 16.01
N LYS A 257 -5.60 9.88 16.40
CA LYS A 257 -6.35 10.80 15.56
C LYS A 257 -5.48 12.00 15.22
N PHE A 258 -5.47 12.39 13.97
CA PHE A 258 -4.62 13.49 13.54
C PHE A 258 -5.08 14.80 14.17
N VAL A 259 -4.18 15.47 14.90
CA VAL A 259 -4.47 16.72 15.60
C VAL A 259 -3.94 17.90 14.78
N LEU A 260 -4.82 18.54 14.03
CA LEU A 260 -4.47 19.63 13.11
C LEU A 260 -3.86 20.85 13.80
N SER A 261 -4.27 21.16 15.04
CA SER A 261 -3.69 22.26 15.81
C SER A 261 -2.19 22.08 16.13
N SER A 262 -1.64 20.86 15.93
CA SER A 262 -0.20 20.64 16.04
C SER A 262 0.58 21.07 14.79
N LEU A 263 -0.09 21.30 13.66
CA LEU A 263 0.52 21.82 12.44
C LEU A 263 0.55 23.34 12.46
N ASP A 264 -0.55 23.93 12.94
CA ASP A 264 -0.74 25.36 13.08
C ASP A 264 -1.85 25.59 14.09
N SER A 265 -1.69 26.55 15.03
CA SER A 265 -2.69 26.86 16.06
C SER A 265 -4.05 27.28 15.47
N ASN A 266 -4.04 27.81 14.25
CA ASN A 266 -5.22 28.25 13.50
C ASN A 266 -5.60 27.30 12.37
N ALA A 267 -4.97 26.10 12.28
CA ALA A 267 -5.23 25.14 11.22
C ALA A 267 -6.69 24.69 11.22
N ARG A 268 -7.35 24.84 10.08
CA ARG A 268 -8.68 24.32 9.84
C ARG A 268 -8.58 23.00 9.05
N SER A 269 -9.43 22.03 9.38
CA SER A 269 -9.46 20.72 8.73
C SER A 269 -9.51 20.83 7.20
N ARG A 270 -10.36 21.73 6.70
CA ARG A 270 -10.53 21.97 5.27
C ARG A 270 -9.26 22.44 4.55
N GLU A 271 -8.39 23.19 5.22
CA GLU A 271 -7.16 23.73 4.62
C GLU A 271 -6.05 22.70 4.46
N TYR A 272 -6.10 21.61 5.25
CA TYR A 272 -5.12 20.54 5.21
C TYR A 272 -5.64 19.26 4.56
N ALA A 273 -6.94 19.16 4.26
CA ALA A 273 -7.54 17.99 3.63
C ALA A 273 -6.80 17.63 2.32
N ASP A 274 -6.56 18.62 1.47
CA ASP A 274 -5.86 18.43 0.20
C ASP A 274 -4.42 17.90 0.39
N ALA A 275 -3.76 18.29 1.48
CA ALA A 275 -2.42 17.80 1.78
C ALA A 275 -2.41 16.30 2.16
N PHE A 276 -3.41 15.82 2.90
CA PHE A 276 -3.56 14.40 3.22
C PHE A 276 -3.96 13.58 1.99
N PHE A 277 -4.90 14.08 1.20
CA PHE A 277 -5.28 13.44 -0.07
C PHE A 277 -4.09 13.34 -1.02
N TRP A 278 -3.27 14.40 -1.08
CA TRP A 278 -2.06 14.38 -1.89
C TRP A 278 -1.10 13.27 -1.47
N LEU A 279 -0.82 13.11 -0.18
CA LEU A 279 0.07 12.06 0.34
C LEU A 279 -0.51 10.66 0.12
N ALA A 280 -1.83 10.51 0.26
CA ALA A 280 -2.52 9.24 0.01
C ALA A 280 -2.53 8.88 -1.49
N ASP A 281 -2.78 9.86 -2.36
CA ASP A 281 -2.74 9.71 -3.81
C ASP A 281 -1.31 9.39 -4.31
N ALA A 282 -0.29 9.99 -3.69
CA ALA A 282 1.11 9.66 -3.96
C ALA A 282 1.51 8.29 -3.41
N CYS A 283 0.61 7.59 -2.70
CA CYS A 283 0.86 6.32 -2.04
C CYS A 283 2.00 6.39 -0.99
N ILE A 284 2.27 7.59 -0.45
CA ILE A 284 3.26 7.83 0.62
C ILE A 284 2.65 7.56 1.99
N SER A 285 1.35 7.83 2.13
CA SER A 285 0.58 7.56 3.34
C SER A 285 -0.68 6.75 3.06
N ALA A 286 -1.24 6.18 4.12
CA ALA A 286 -2.54 5.52 4.13
C ALA A 286 -3.46 6.21 5.14
N THR A 287 -4.58 6.74 4.67
CA THR A 287 -5.57 7.40 5.52
C THR A 287 -6.56 6.38 6.04
N CYS A 288 -6.71 6.32 7.37
CA CYS A 288 -7.70 5.50 8.05
C CYS A 288 -8.82 6.42 8.55
N ILE A 289 -10.04 6.22 8.03
CA ILE A 289 -11.16 7.15 8.22
C ILE A 289 -12.07 6.64 9.35
N GLY A 290 -12.50 7.55 10.24
CA GLY A 290 -13.48 7.24 11.27
C GLY A 290 -14.84 6.90 10.67
N VAL A 291 -15.58 5.99 11.28
CA VAL A 291 -16.97 5.70 10.92
C VAL A 291 -17.88 5.90 12.11
N ASP A 292 -19.05 6.49 11.89
CA ASP A 292 -20.03 6.76 12.93
C ASP A 292 -20.94 5.55 13.19
N ASP A 293 -21.34 4.85 12.15
CA ASP A 293 -22.16 3.65 12.22
C ASP A 293 -21.53 2.48 11.43
N PRO A 294 -20.80 1.58 12.10
CA PRO A 294 -20.19 0.43 11.45
C PRO A 294 -21.25 -0.49 10.85
N SER A 295 -21.35 -0.46 9.54
CA SER A 295 -22.21 -1.32 8.74
C SER A 295 -21.48 -1.75 7.48
N VAL A 296 -22.05 -2.70 6.75
CA VAL A 296 -21.54 -3.09 5.43
C VAL A 296 -21.58 -1.86 4.51
N GLY A 297 -20.46 -1.58 3.85
CA GLY A 297 -20.28 -0.33 3.12
C GLY A 297 -19.75 0.79 4.01
N LEU A 298 -18.67 0.52 4.77
CA LEU A 298 -18.02 1.44 5.71
C LEU A 298 -17.79 2.85 5.13
N ALA A 299 -17.53 2.95 3.82
CA ALA A 299 -17.40 4.23 3.13
C ALA A 299 -18.65 5.11 3.18
N ALA A 300 -19.84 4.51 3.27
CA ALA A 300 -21.11 5.27 3.30
C ALA A 300 -21.35 5.97 4.64
N THR A 301 -20.69 5.53 5.71
CA THR A 301 -20.79 6.09 7.07
C THR A 301 -19.47 6.71 7.55
N ALA A 302 -18.55 6.95 6.60
CA ALA A 302 -17.25 7.53 6.87
C ALA A 302 -17.38 9.02 7.26
N ASP A 303 -16.72 9.40 8.36
CA ASP A 303 -16.53 10.79 8.79
C ASP A 303 -15.14 11.28 8.33
N GLU A 304 -15.11 11.97 7.20
CA GLU A 304 -13.87 12.51 6.64
C GLU A 304 -13.21 13.58 7.55
N GLY A 305 -13.93 14.11 8.52
CA GLY A 305 -13.39 15.03 9.53
C GLY A 305 -12.57 14.34 10.62
N THR A 306 -12.69 13.01 10.74
CA THR A 306 -12.03 12.23 11.78
C THR A 306 -11.20 11.11 11.13
N PHE A 307 -9.87 11.23 11.16
CA PHE A 307 -9.00 10.25 10.53
C PHE A 307 -7.69 10.05 11.30
N LYS A 308 -7.05 8.92 11.02
CA LYS A 308 -5.66 8.60 11.36
C LYS A 308 -4.87 8.57 10.05
N CYS A 309 -3.59 8.93 10.09
CA CYS A 309 -2.73 8.91 8.91
C CYS A 309 -1.50 8.05 9.22
N TYR A 310 -1.37 6.93 8.51
CA TYR A 310 -0.26 6.01 8.63
C TYR A 310 0.74 6.21 7.49
N MET A 311 2.01 5.90 7.73
CA MET A 311 2.99 5.82 6.67
C MET A 311 2.74 4.55 5.85
N ALA A 312 2.82 4.64 4.53
CA ALA A 312 2.60 3.48 3.66
C ALA A 312 3.65 2.37 3.83
N ASP A 313 4.80 2.70 4.43
CA ASP A 313 5.88 1.77 4.73
C ASP A 313 6.44 2.02 6.13
N THR A 314 6.44 0.98 6.98
CA THR A 314 6.86 1.08 8.38
C THR A 314 8.38 1.28 8.53
N GLY A 315 9.18 0.70 7.63
CA GLY A 315 10.62 0.94 7.61
C GLY A 315 10.98 2.39 7.31
N LEU A 316 10.24 3.04 6.42
CA LEU A 316 10.37 4.47 6.14
C LEU A 316 9.90 5.32 7.32
N LEU A 317 8.82 4.93 8.02
CA LEU A 317 8.35 5.62 9.23
C LEU A 317 9.43 5.62 10.32
N ILE A 318 10.06 4.47 10.57
CA ILE A 318 11.14 4.35 11.57
C ILE A 318 12.31 5.25 11.18
N CYS A 319 12.75 5.24 9.93
CA CYS A 319 13.82 6.10 9.44
C CYS A 319 13.45 7.60 9.56
N GLN A 320 12.21 7.96 9.28
CA GLN A 320 11.74 9.35 9.34
C GLN A 320 11.66 9.88 10.78
N LEU A 321 11.39 9.02 11.77
CA LEU A 321 11.40 9.40 13.19
C LEU A 321 12.77 9.94 13.64
N PHE A 322 13.85 9.48 13.00
CA PHE A 322 15.23 9.88 13.27
C PHE A 322 15.83 10.73 12.13
N ALA A 323 14.98 11.48 11.43
CA ALA A 323 15.42 12.28 10.28
C ALA A 323 16.44 13.37 10.65
N ASP A 324 16.43 13.85 11.90
CA ASP A 324 17.36 14.87 12.41
C ASP A 324 18.74 14.29 12.78
N ASN A 325 18.86 12.97 12.86
CA ASN A 325 20.13 12.29 13.10
C ASN A 325 20.80 11.92 11.76
N ALA A 326 22.13 11.83 11.73
CA ALA A 326 22.86 11.39 10.54
C ALA A 326 22.47 9.95 10.13
N GLU A 327 22.23 9.10 11.15
CA GLU A 327 21.80 7.71 11.00
C GLU A 327 20.76 7.36 12.07
N THR A 328 19.94 6.35 11.80
CA THR A 328 19.06 5.77 12.82
C THR A 328 19.91 5.04 13.86
N PRO A 329 19.76 5.29 15.18
CA PRO A 329 20.59 4.68 16.21
C PRO A 329 20.57 3.15 16.16
N HIS A 330 21.76 2.52 16.23
CA HIS A 330 21.88 1.06 16.20
C HIS A 330 21.19 0.38 17.39
N GLU A 331 21.15 1.05 18.55
CA GLU A 331 20.44 0.59 19.73
C GLU A 331 18.97 0.39 19.47
N LEU A 332 18.34 1.29 18.71
CA LEU A 332 16.93 1.17 18.32
C LEU A 332 16.68 -0.11 17.50
N TYR A 333 17.50 -0.38 16.52
CA TYR A 333 17.38 -1.61 15.73
C TYR A 333 17.48 -2.84 16.62
N ARG A 334 18.46 -2.87 17.53
CA ARG A 334 18.63 -3.96 18.49
C ARG A 334 17.42 -4.11 19.41
N ASP A 335 16.90 -3.01 19.94
CA ASP A 335 15.79 -3.06 20.90
C ASP A 335 14.48 -3.50 20.26
N ILE A 336 14.21 -3.10 19.02
CA ILE A 336 13.08 -3.62 18.23
C ILE A 336 13.25 -5.11 17.94
N LEU A 337 14.45 -5.55 17.48
CA LEU A 337 14.71 -6.96 17.20
C LEU A 337 14.55 -7.85 18.44
N LEU A 338 14.98 -7.35 19.60
CA LEU A 338 14.87 -8.07 20.86
C LEU A 338 13.47 -7.96 21.52
N GLY A 339 12.57 -7.14 20.96
CA GLY A 339 11.26 -6.86 21.54
C GLY A 339 11.37 -6.16 22.90
N LYS A 340 12.36 -5.29 23.06
CA LYS A 340 12.64 -4.51 24.26
C LYS A 340 12.29 -3.03 24.12
N LEU A 341 11.72 -2.65 22.99
CA LEU A 341 11.33 -1.27 22.73
C LEU A 341 10.14 -0.92 23.64
N GLU A 342 10.35 -0.08 24.63
CA GLU A 342 9.31 0.37 25.55
C GLU A 342 8.54 1.58 25.00
N ILE A 343 9.19 2.40 24.18
CA ILE A 343 8.65 3.65 23.65
C ILE A 343 8.28 3.44 22.17
N ASN A 344 7.08 3.90 21.80
CA ASN A 344 6.58 3.89 20.42
C ASN A 344 6.32 2.50 19.79
N GLU A 345 6.46 1.39 20.52
CA GLU A 345 6.17 0.05 20.00
C GLU A 345 4.75 -0.05 19.44
N GLY A 346 3.77 0.55 20.13
CA GLY A 346 2.39 0.61 19.68
C GLY A 346 2.21 1.37 18.34
N MET A 347 3.00 2.43 18.10
CA MET A 347 2.98 3.18 16.86
C MET A 347 3.44 2.33 15.68
N PHE A 348 4.58 1.66 15.80
CA PHE A 348 5.13 0.81 14.74
C PHE A 348 4.24 -0.39 14.46
N THR A 349 3.72 -1.01 15.53
CA THR A 349 2.83 -2.18 15.44
C THR A 349 1.52 -1.82 14.72
N GLU A 350 0.90 -0.70 15.04
CA GLU A 350 -0.34 -0.28 14.37
C GLU A 350 -0.08 0.16 12.92
N ASN A 351 1.06 0.84 12.67
CA ASN A 351 1.42 1.23 11.31
C ASN A 351 1.69 0.02 10.40
N VAL A 352 2.40 -1.01 10.89
CA VAL A 352 2.65 -2.20 10.08
C VAL A 352 1.36 -2.96 9.80
N VAL A 353 0.41 -3.01 10.75
CA VAL A 353 -0.90 -3.60 10.52
C VAL A 353 -1.67 -2.80 9.45
N ALA A 354 -1.69 -1.47 9.53
CA ALA A 354 -2.29 -0.62 8.49
C ALA A 354 -1.69 -0.91 7.10
N GLN A 355 -0.36 -1.03 7.03
CA GLN A 355 0.37 -1.39 5.80
C GLN A 355 -0.06 -2.76 5.28
N GLN A 356 -0.19 -3.78 6.14
CA GLN A 356 -0.61 -5.13 5.72
C GLN A 356 -2.05 -5.13 5.20
N LEU A 357 -2.98 -4.50 5.91
CA LEU A 357 -4.39 -4.41 5.49
C LEU A 357 -4.53 -3.66 4.15
N ALA A 358 -3.83 -2.53 4.00
CA ALA A 358 -3.82 -1.78 2.74
C ALA A 358 -3.24 -2.61 1.57
N SER A 359 -2.19 -3.43 1.81
CA SER A 359 -1.61 -4.30 0.80
C SER A 359 -2.54 -5.43 0.34
N ASN A 360 -3.53 -5.78 1.15
CA ASN A 360 -4.61 -6.73 0.81
C ASN A 360 -5.81 -6.07 0.13
N GLY A 361 -5.75 -4.75 -0.14
CA GLY A 361 -6.81 -4.01 -0.80
C GLY A 361 -7.92 -3.53 0.12
N HIS A 362 -7.76 -3.65 1.45
CA HIS A 362 -8.73 -3.08 2.38
C HIS A 362 -8.65 -1.55 2.41
N GLY A 363 -9.81 -0.89 2.33
CA GLY A 363 -9.95 0.47 2.81
C GLY A 363 -9.75 0.48 4.33
N LEU A 364 -9.00 1.47 4.82
CA LEU A 364 -8.73 1.56 6.25
C LEU A 364 -9.81 2.39 6.95
N TYR A 365 -10.50 1.79 7.89
CA TYR A 365 -11.52 2.42 8.70
C TYR A 365 -11.30 2.10 10.18
N PHE A 366 -11.73 2.99 11.08
CA PHE A 366 -11.72 2.77 12.52
C PHE A 366 -13.01 3.25 13.15
N TYR A 367 -13.28 2.83 14.38
CA TYR A 367 -14.40 3.32 15.16
C TYR A 367 -13.92 3.91 16.47
N SER A 368 -14.38 5.10 16.81
CA SER A 368 -14.06 5.70 18.12
C SER A 368 -15.27 6.47 18.62
N ARG A 369 -15.69 6.13 19.83
CA ARG A 369 -16.71 6.85 20.57
C ARG A 369 -16.18 7.26 21.93
N ARG A 370 -16.18 8.55 22.17
CA ARG A 370 -15.89 9.11 23.50
C ARG A 370 -17.21 9.57 24.11
N ASP A 371 -17.57 8.98 25.25
CA ASP A 371 -18.74 9.41 26.02
C ASP A 371 -18.21 10.11 27.28
N ARG A 372 -18.51 11.41 27.40
CA ARG A 372 -18.04 12.25 28.53
C ARG A 372 -18.81 12.01 29.81
N GLU A 373 -20.06 11.55 29.70
CA GLU A 373 -20.96 11.33 30.84
C GLU A 373 -20.84 9.92 31.39
N ASN A 374 -20.57 8.94 30.51
CA ASN A 374 -20.42 7.54 30.90
C ASN A 374 -19.21 6.88 30.21
N SER A 375 -18.11 6.78 30.95
CA SER A 375 -16.89 6.13 30.48
C SER A 375 -17.08 4.67 30.08
N ALA A 376 -18.15 4.01 30.58
CA ALA A 376 -18.49 2.64 30.16
C ALA A 376 -18.82 2.57 28.67
N ASN A 377 -19.31 3.64 28.06
CA ASN A 377 -19.63 3.72 26.63
C ASN A 377 -18.44 4.14 25.76
N THR A 378 -17.34 4.60 26.38
CA THR A 378 -16.15 4.94 25.64
C THR A 378 -15.50 3.68 25.09
N MET A 379 -15.27 3.66 23.77
CA MET A 379 -14.57 2.57 23.08
C MET A 379 -13.83 3.08 21.86
N GLU A 380 -12.73 2.41 21.54
CA GLU A 380 -11.96 2.61 20.32
C GLU A 380 -11.64 1.25 19.73
N ILE A 381 -11.80 1.11 18.41
CA ILE A 381 -11.43 -0.05 17.60
C ILE A 381 -10.42 0.44 16.57
N ASP A 382 -9.25 -0.16 16.53
CA ASP A 382 -8.13 0.33 15.72
C ASP A 382 -8.40 0.25 14.24
N PHE A 383 -8.98 -0.88 13.76
CA PHE A 383 -9.39 -1.04 12.37
C PHE A 383 -10.71 -1.77 12.25
N LEU A 384 -11.40 -1.49 11.14
CA LEU A 384 -12.60 -2.19 10.70
C LEU A 384 -12.39 -2.69 9.27
N ILE A 385 -12.69 -3.95 9.03
CA ILE A 385 -12.72 -4.52 7.68
C ILE A 385 -14.10 -5.12 7.42
N THR A 386 -14.49 -5.21 6.15
CA THR A 386 -15.68 -5.96 5.75
C THR A 386 -15.27 -7.43 5.63
N ALA A 387 -15.82 -8.30 6.44
CA ALA A 387 -15.65 -9.74 6.28
C ALA A 387 -16.31 -10.19 4.98
N GLY A 388 -15.76 -11.21 4.33
CA GLY A 388 -16.42 -11.89 3.21
C GLY A 388 -17.80 -12.42 3.59
N TYR A 389 -18.53 -12.96 2.62
CA TYR A 389 -19.83 -13.58 2.88
C TYR A 389 -19.68 -14.64 3.96
N ASP A 390 -20.46 -14.51 5.04
CA ASP A 390 -20.63 -15.57 6.02
C ASP A 390 -21.40 -16.70 5.32
N ASP A 391 -20.70 -17.83 5.05
CA ASP A 391 -21.18 -18.95 4.23
C ASP A 391 -22.54 -19.52 4.68
N ALA A 392 -22.90 -19.33 5.96
CA ALA A 392 -24.17 -19.84 6.51
C ALA A 392 -25.40 -18.94 6.27
N ALA A 393 -25.20 -17.63 6.06
CA ALA A 393 -26.32 -16.66 5.99
C ALA A 393 -26.26 -15.68 4.81
N GLY A 394 -25.22 -15.71 3.97
CA GLY A 394 -25.05 -14.82 2.80
C GLY A 394 -24.99 -13.32 3.15
N ARG A 395 -24.69 -12.96 4.40
CA ARG A 395 -24.64 -11.58 4.87
C ARG A 395 -23.19 -11.15 5.09
N MET A 396 -22.82 -10.06 4.47
CA MET A 396 -21.55 -9.40 4.80
C MET A 396 -21.64 -8.79 6.21
N ARG A 397 -20.55 -8.87 6.98
CA ARG A 397 -20.43 -8.32 8.33
C ARG A 397 -19.17 -7.48 8.45
N VAL A 398 -19.14 -6.63 9.47
CA VAL A 398 -17.96 -5.84 9.82
C VAL A 398 -17.16 -6.57 10.87
N SER A 399 -15.88 -6.80 10.59
CA SER A 399 -14.93 -7.40 11.52
C SER A 399 -14.07 -6.32 12.16
N PRO A 400 -14.22 -6.08 13.49
CA PRO A 400 -13.37 -5.17 14.23
C PRO A 400 -12.03 -5.82 14.56
N ILE A 401 -10.96 -5.02 14.47
CA ILE A 401 -9.59 -5.43 14.75
C ILE A 401 -9.00 -4.51 15.82
N GLU A 402 -8.50 -5.09 16.90
CA GLU A 402 -7.65 -4.42 17.88
C GLU A 402 -6.20 -4.86 17.72
N VAL A 403 -5.27 -3.90 17.81
CA VAL A 403 -3.83 -4.15 17.72
C VAL A 403 -3.19 -3.98 19.08
N LYS A 404 -2.44 -4.97 19.52
CA LYS A 404 -1.76 -5.00 20.83
C LYS A 404 -0.28 -5.27 20.63
N SER A 405 0.57 -4.35 21.08
CA SER A 405 2.03 -4.52 21.06
C SER A 405 2.53 -5.36 22.25
N THR A 406 1.76 -5.44 23.33
CA THR A 406 2.15 -6.12 24.56
C THR A 406 1.46 -7.47 24.74
N LYS A 407 2.08 -8.35 25.56
CA LYS A 407 1.52 -9.67 25.88
C LYS A 407 0.36 -9.62 26.89
N ARG A 408 0.16 -8.51 27.60
CA ARG A 408 -0.93 -8.32 28.59
C ARG A 408 -1.92 -7.29 28.04
N TYR A 409 -3.13 -7.71 27.76
CA TYR A 409 -4.18 -6.87 27.19
C TYR A 409 -5.57 -7.45 27.53
N GLY A 410 -6.61 -6.64 27.37
CA GLY A 410 -8.02 -7.04 27.48
C GLY A 410 -8.75 -6.88 26.16
N ALA A 411 -9.92 -7.47 26.00
CA ALA A 411 -10.80 -7.40 24.83
C ALA A 411 -12.04 -6.51 25.05
N LYS A 412 -11.99 -5.62 26.05
CA LYS A 412 -13.17 -4.84 26.50
C LYS A 412 -13.84 -4.02 25.40
N SER A 413 -13.05 -3.38 24.51
CA SER A 413 -13.61 -2.57 23.42
C SER A 413 -14.33 -3.45 22.40
N LEU A 414 -13.76 -4.62 22.06
CA LEU A 414 -14.41 -5.57 21.13
C LEU A 414 -15.70 -6.15 21.70
N GLU A 415 -15.76 -6.40 23.02
CA GLU A 415 -16.96 -6.85 23.68
C GLU A 415 -18.05 -5.78 23.67
N LYS A 416 -17.70 -4.53 24.02
CA LYS A 416 -18.62 -3.39 23.92
C LYS A 416 -19.10 -3.16 22.49
N PHE A 417 -18.21 -3.30 21.51
CA PHE A 417 -18.53 -3.15 20.11
C PHE A 417 -19.55 -4.21 19.66
N LYS A 418 -19.31 -5.48 20.02
CA LYS A 418 -20.26 -6.57 19.74
C LYS A 418 -21.60 -6.37 20.46
N ALA A 419 -21.58 -5.97 21.71
CA ALA A 419 -22.82 -5.71 22.49
C ALA A 419 -23.64 -4.58 21.84
N LYS A 420 -22.98 -3.53 21.31
CA LYS A 420 -23.65 -2.39 20.68
C LYS A 420 -24.19 -2.70 19.28
N PHE A 421 -23.41 -3.38 18.44
CA PHE A 421 -23.72 -3.55 17.01
C PHE A 421 -24.29 -4.94 16.66
N GLY A 422 -24.27 -5.87 17.59
CA GLY A 422 -24.98 -7.15 17.54
C GLY A 422 -24.67 -7.99 16.31
N SER A 423 -25.68 -8.33 15.53
CA SER A 423 -25.59 -9.20 14.35
C SER A 423 -24.81 -8.61 13.17
N ARG A 424 -24.49 -7.31 13.20
CA ARG A 424 -23.65 -6.66 12.18
C ARG A 424 -22.16 -6.99 12.34
N VAL A 425 -21.76 -7.51 13.52
CA VAL A 425 -20.38 -7.85 13.83
C VAL A 425 -20.08 -9.26 13.38
N GLY A 426 -19.04 -9.41 12.57
CA GLY A 426 -18.47 -10.69 12.15
C GLY A 426 -17.45 -11.22 13.14
N VAL A 427 -16.38 -11.82 12.63
CA VAL A 427 -15.25 -12.27 13.44
C VAL A 427 -14.55 -11.04 14.04
N ARG A 428 -14.25 -11.12 15.33
CA ARG A 428 -13.53 -10.09 16.06
C ARG A 428 -12.06 -10.51 16.17
N TYR A 429 -11.14 -9.63 15.75
CA TYR A 429 -9.72 -9.94 15.74
C TYR A 429 -8.94 -9.15 16.79
N ILE A 430 -7.99 -9.82 17.43
CA ILE A 430 -6.93 -9.18 18.20
C ILE A 430 -5.61 -9.58 17.56
N LEU A 431 -4.89 -8.62 17.02
CA LEU A 431 -3.52 -8.82 16.55
C LEU A 431 -2.54 -8.57 17.70
N HIS A 432 -1.71 -9.57 18.02
CA HIS A 432 -0.86 -9.56 19.22
C HIS A 432 0.43 -10.40 19.05
N PRO A 433 1.44 -10.25 19.95
CA PRO A 433 2.71 -10.98 19.83
C PRO A 433 2.69 -12.40 20.45
N LYS A 434 1.55 -13.09 20.49
CA LYS A 434 1.44 -14.47 21.00
C LYS A 434 0.97 -15.43 19.91
N PRO A 435 1.09 -16.76 20.09
CA PRO A 435 0.50 -17.74 19.20
C PRO A 435 -1.01 -17.54 19.02
N MET A 436 -1.52 -17.99 17.87
CA MET A 436 -2.94 -17.93 17.52
C MET A 436 -3.81 -18.62 18.59
N GLN A 437 -4.98 -18.04 18.84
CA GLN A 437 -6.02 -18.61 19.69
C GLN A 437 -7.39 -18.29 19.10
N VAL A 438 -8.29 -19.26 19.07
CA VAL A 438 -9.66 -19.11 18.55
C VAL A 438 -10.65 -19.44 19.67
N GLU A 439 -11.51 -18.47 19.99
CA GLU A 439 -12.55 -18.60 21.02
C GLU A 439 -13.90 -18.10 20.44
N GLY A 440 -14.62 -19.00 19.80
CA GLY A 440 -15.85 -18.66 19.11
C GLY A 440 -15.61 -17.65 17.98
N ASP A 441 -16.25 -16.48 18.06
CA ASP A 441 -16.06 -15.40 17.09
C ASP A 441 -14.91 -14.43 17.44
N LEU A 442 -14.17 -14.69 18.52
CA LEU A 442 -12.98 -13.95 18.88
C LEU A 442 -11.73 -14.73 18.46
N VAL A 443 -11.02 -14.20 17.49
CA VAL A 443 -9.77 -14.79 16.97
C VAL A 443 -8.61 -13.89 17.33
N ARG A 444 -7.66 -14.46 18.07
CA ARG A 444 -6.38 -13.80 18.40
C ARG A 444 -5.33 -14.29 17.43
N LEU A 445 -4.78 -13.39 16.65
CA LEU A 445 -3.80 -13.68 15.62
C LEU A 445 -2.43 -13.09 15.98
N PRO A 446 -1.33 -13.81 15.71
CA PRO A 446 -0.02 -13.19 15.72
C PRO A 446 0.05 -12.03 14.73
N LEU A 447 0.78 -10.96 15.08
CA LEU A 447 0.94 -9.77 14.25
C LEU A 447 1.38 -10.09 12.82
N TYR A 448 2.24 -11.08 12.65
CA TYR A 448 2.74 -11.50 11.35
C TYR A 448 1.67 -12.13 10.43
N MET A 449 0.48 -12.43 10.94
CA MET A 449 -0.66 -12.91 10.14
C MET A 449 -1.56 -11.78 9.63
N ALA A 450 -1.30 -10.52 9.97
CA ALA A 450 -2.13 -9.38 9.54
C ALA A 450 -2.30 -9.27 8.01
N HIS A 451 -1.33 -9.74 7.24
CA HIS A 451 -1.38 -9.77 5.77
C HIS A 451 -2.30 -10.85 5.18
N LEU A 452 -2.94 -11.65 6.02
CA LEU A 452 -3.88 -12.71 5.61
C LEU A 452 -5.36 -12.34 5.89
N LEU A 453 -5.59 -11.21 6.60
CA LEU A 453 -6.93 -10.66 6.86
C LEU A 453 -7.58 -10.02 5.65
#